data_8eea4abf2e1f4e80d02faeb97512760c
#
_entry.id   8eea4abf2e1f4e80d02faeb97512760c
#
_cell.length_a   1.000
_cell.length_b   1.000
_cell.length_c   1.000
_cell.angle_alpha   90.00
_cell.angle_beta   90.00
_cell.angle_gamma   90.00
#
_symmetry.space_group_name_H-M   'P 1'
#
loop_
_entity.id
_entity.type
_entity.pdbx_description
1 polymer ?
#
loop_
_entity_poly.entity_id
_entity_poly.type
_entity_poly.pdbx_seq_one_letter_code
_entity_poly.pdbx_strand_id
1 'polypeptide(L)'
;MKLILLGAPGAGKGTQAEILSRMLSIPTISTGNILRAAMKNGTPVGLRAKAYVESGKLVPDDVIIGIVNERLAEPDCKNGYILDGMPRTIPQAEALEQAGIDIDCALSIEIADETIIERMSGRRTCKDCSQTFHIVSNPPKVEGKCDFCGGELTLSLIHISEPTRPY
;
A
#
# COMPACT_ATOMS: atom_id res chain seq x y z
N MET A 1 0.38 8.25 17.91
CA MET A 1 0.03 9.12 16.76
C MET A 1 -0.48 8.24 15.63
N LYS A 2 -1.67 8.52 15.11
CA LYS A 2 -2.35 7.75 14.06
C LYS A 2 -2.43 8.60 12.80
N LEU A 3 -1.74 8.19 11.74
CA LEU A 3 -1.57 8.96 10.51
C LEU A 3 -2.20 8.25 9.32
N ILE A 4 -2.71 9.03 8.38
CA ILE A 4 -3.06 8.56 7.04
C ILE A 4 -2.16 9.25 6.02
N LEU A 5 -1.59 8.49 5.08
CA LEU A 5 -0.90 9.02 3.92
C LEU A 5 -1.76 8.90 2.67
N LEU A 6 -2.09 10.07 2.11
CA LEU A 6 -2.85 10.22 0.87
C LEU A 6 -1.92 10.63 -0.28
N GLY A 7 -2.35 10.46 -1.50
CA GLY A 7 -1.63 10.87 -2.70
C GLY A 7 -1.66 9.80 -3.80
N ALA A 8 -1.30 10.19 -5.01
CA ALA A 8 -1.32 9.35 -6.19
C ALA A 8 -0.34 8.15 -6.09
N PRO A 9 -0.58 7.06 -6.83
CA PRO A 9 0.45 6.04 -7.05
C PRO A 9 1.74 6.67 -7.57
N GLY A 10 2.90 6.30 -7.03
CA GLY A 10 4.17 6.91 -7.42
C GLY A 10 4.53 8.22 -6.71
N ALA A 11 3.62 8.82 -5.92
CA ALA A 11 3.90 10.06 -5.16
C ALA A 11 5.01 9.90 -4.09
N GLY A 12 5.33 8.68 -3.69
CA GLY A 12 6.35 8.40 -2.69
C GLY A 12 5.80 8.08 -1.29
N LYS A 13 4.50 7.82 -1.18
CA LYS A 13 3.85 7.48 0.11
C LYS A 13 4.61 6.42 0.91
N GLY A 14 4.91 5.27 0.30
CA GLY A 14 5.61 4.19 0.98
C GLY A 14 6.99 4.59 1.51
N THR A 15 7.75 5.37 0.73
CA THR A 15 9.07 5.88 1.15
C THR A 15 8.94 6.82 2.34
N GLN A 16 7.97 7.74 2.30
CA GLN A 16 7.73 8.65 3.42
C GLN A 16 7.17 7.91 4.63
N ALA A 17 6.30 6.92 4.42
CA ALA A 17 5.81 6.07 5.49
C ALA A 17 6.93 5.35 6.23
N GLU A 18 7.94 4.81 5.54
CA GLU A 18 9.10 4.17 6.16
C GLU A 18 9.95 5.14 6.99
N ILE A 19 10.14 6.37 6.50
CA ILE A 19 10.88 7.41 7.22
C ILE A 19 10.12 7.80 8.48
N LEU A 20 8.82 8.12 8.36
CA LEU A 20 7.96 8.51 9.48
C LEU A 20 7.83 7.38 10.51
N SER A 21 7.69 6.13 10.06
CA SER A 21 7.62 4.96 10.92
C SER A 21 8.85 4.84 11.82
N ARG A 22 10.05 5.05 11.26
CA ARG A 22 11.30 5.05 12.03
C ARG A 22 11.39 6.23 12.98
N MET A 23 11.01 7.43 12.54
CA MET A 23 11.06 8.64 13.37
C MET A 23 10.10 8.61 14.54
N LEU A 24 8.89 8.07 14.33
CA LEU A 24 7.82 8.05 15.31
C LEU A 24 7.75 6.72 16.09
N SER A 25 8.54 5.72 15.70
CA SER A 25 8.52 4.36 16.28
C SER A 25 7.12 3.74 16.25
N ILE A 26 6.38 3.90 15.14
CA ILE A 26 5.06 3.34 14.91
C ILE A 26 5.03 2.53 13.61
N PRO A 27 4.24 1.44 13.52
CA PRO A 27 4.21 0.61 12.33
C PRO A 27 3.53 1.30 11.14
N THR A 28 3.98 0.95 9.94
CA THR A 28 3.29 1.27 8.68
C THR A 28 2.37 0.13 8.30
N ILE A 29 1.11 0.47 8.02
CA ILE A 29 0.06 -0.45 7.61
C ILE A 29 -0.30 -0.15 6.15
N SER A 30 0.32 -0.89 5.24
CA SER A 30 0.01 -0.82 3.82
C SER A 30 -1.05 -1.86 3.47
N THR A 31 -2.24 -1.41 3.10
CA THR A 31 -3.35 -2.29 2.71
C THR A 31 -2.98 -3.22 1.55
N GLY A 32 -2.22 -2.70 0.58
CA GLY A 32 -1.73 -3.51 -0.54
C GLY A 32 -0.76 -4.63 -0.10
N ASN A 33 0.11 -4.36 0.87
CA ASN A 33 1.05 -5.36 1.38
C ASN A 33 0.33 -6.44 2.19
N ILE A 34 -0.61 -6.03 3.06
CA ILE A 34 -1.41 -6.97 3.87
C ILE A 34 -2.22 -7.86 2.95
N LEU A 35 -2.87 -7.29 1.94
CA LEU A 35 -3.67 -8.05 0.99
C LEU A 35 -2.82 -9.08 0.22
N ARG A 36 -1.64 -8.69 -0.26
CA ARG A 36 -0.70 -9.61 -0.92
C ARG A 36 -0.23 -10.72 0.02
N ALA A 37 0.10 -10.38 1.26
CA ALA A 37 0.48 -11.37 2.27
C ALA A 37 -0.67 -12.33 2.59
N ALA A 38 -1.89 -11.84 2.75
CA ALA A 38 -3.07 -12.66 2.99
C ALA A 38 -3.35 -13.63 1.83
N MET A 39 -3.23 -13.16 0.58
CA MET A 39 -3.36 -14.01 -0.61
C MET A 39 -2.26 -15.08 -0.67
N LYS A 40 -1.01 -14.71 -0.39
CA LYS A 40 0.13 -15.62 -0.38
C LYS A 40 0.00 -16.71 0.70
N ASN A 41 -0.48 -16.32 1.86
CA ASN A 41 -0.65 -17.24 3.00
C ASN A 41 -1.96 -18.06 2.92
N GLY A 42 -2.81 -17.82 1.93
CA GLY A 42 -4.06 -18.55 1.73
C GLY A 42 -5.08 -18.37 2.86
N THR A 43 -5.05 -17.22 3.54
CA THR A 43 -6.06 -16.94 4.58
C THR A 43 -7.46 -16.83 3.95
N PRO A 44 -8.56 -17.11 4.71
CA PRO A 44 -9.92 -17.02 4.16
C PRO A 44 -10.20 -15.67 3.48
N VAL A 45 -9.75 -14.59 4.07
CA VAL A 45 -9.87 -13.23 3.52
C VAL A 45 -8.98 -13.06 2.29
N GLY A 46 -7.74 -13.59 2.34
CA GLY A 46 -6.81 -13.59 1.20
C GLY A 46 -7.36 -14.35 -0.01
N LEU A 47 -8.00 -15.49 0.19
CA LEU A 47 -8.64 -16.27 -0.88
C LEU A 47 -9.82 -15.52 -1.50
N ARG A 48 -10.65 -14.88 -0.68
CA ARG A 48 -11.73 -14.00 -1.18
C ARG A 48 -11.16 -12.85 -2.03
N ALA A 49 -10.16 -12.16 -1.52
CA ALA A 49 -9.50 -11.06 -2.22
C ALA A 49 -8.84 -11.50 -3.54
N LYS A 50 -8.21 -12.67 -3.54
CA LYS A 50 -7.56 -13.25 -4.73
C LYS A 50 -8.55 -13.43 -5.89
N ALA A 51 -9.75 -13.91 -5.63
CA ALA A 51 -10.77 -14.07 -6.66
C ALA A 51 -11.16 -12.75 -7.35
N TYR A 52 -11.19 -11.64 -6.60
CA TYR A 52 -11.44 -10.31 -7.17
C TYR A 52 -10.24 -9.80 -7.96
N VAL A 53 -9.03 -9.92 -7.43
CA VAL A 53 -7.79 -9.48 -8.08
C VAL A 53 -7.57 -10.24 -9.40
N GLU A 54 -7.74 -11.56 -9.42
CA GLU A 54 -7.58 -12.40 -10.63
C GLU A 54 -8.64 -12.10 -11.70
N SER A 55 -9.85 -11.67 -11.29
CA SER A 55 -10.89 -11.24 -12.22
C SER A 55 -10.75 -9.77 -12.66
N GLY A 56 -9.70 -9.05 -12.21
CA GLY A 56 -9.49 -7.63 -12.51
C GLY A 56 -10.50 -6.69 -11.84
N LYS A 57 -11.20 -7.17 -10.81
CA LYS A 57 -12.16 -6.37 -10.05
C LYS A 57 -11.52 -5.77 -8.80
N LEU A 58 -12.08 -4.67 -8.34
CA LEU A 58 -11.70 -4.10 -7.05
C LEU A 58 -12.15 -5.03 -5.92
N VAL A 59 -11.27 -5.20 -4.92
CA VAL A 59 -11.63 -5.91 -3.70
C VAL A 59 -12.70 -5.10 -2.95
N PRO A 60 -13.81 -5.71 -2.52
CA PRO A 60 -14.86 -5.00 -1.79
C PRO A 60 -14.35 -4.32 -0.52
N ASP A 61 -14.92 -3.16 -0.20
CA ASP A 61 -14.48 -2.34 0.93
C ASP A 61 -14.62 -3.07 2.28
N ASP A 62 -15.66 -3.88 2.46
CA ASP A 62 -15.86 -4.70 3.66
C ASP A 62 -14.70 -5.67 3.92
N VAL A 63 -14.14 -6.25 2.87
CA VAL A 63 -12.99 -7.15 2.96
C VAL A 63 -11.74 -6.38 3.36
N ILE A 64 -11.51 -5.22 2.75
CA ILE A 64 -10.35 -4.37 3.06
C ILE A 64 -10.42 -3.86 4.50
N ILE A 65 -11.59 -3.38 4.91
CA ILE A 65 -11.82 -2.88 6.28
C ILE A 65 -11.61 -3.98 7.30
N GLY A 66 -12.12 -5.19 7.05
CA GLY A 66 -11.92 -6.34 7.91
C GLY A 66 -10.44 -6.64 8.14
N ILE A 67 -9.63 -6.69 7.08
CA ILE A 67 -8.18 -6.91 7.15
C ILE A 67 -7.47 -5.80 7.95
N VAL A 68 -7.86 -4.55 7.70
CA VAL A 68 -7.25 -3.40 8.40
C VAL A 68 -7.59 -3.45 9.88
N ASN A 69 -8.84 -3.73 10.25
CA ASN A 69 -9.26 -3.84 11.66
C ASN A 69 -8.49 -4.95 12.39
N GLU A 70 -8.34 -6.13 11.78
CA GLU A 70 -7.53 -7.22 12.35
C GLU A 70 -6.10 -6.76 12.60
N ARG A 71 -5.48 -6.08 11.65
CA ARG A 71 -4.10 -5.58 11.77
C ARG A 71 -3.96 -4.47 12.82
N LEU A 72 -4.95 -3.57 12.94
CA LEU A 72 -4.95 -2.49 13.93
C LEU A 72 -5.12 -2.99 15.36
N ALA A 73 -5.69 -4.17 15.54
CA ALA A 73 -5.83 -4.81 16.85
C ALA A 73 -4.51 -5.40 17.39
N GLU A 74 -3.47 -5.50 16.56
CA GLU A 74 -2.19 -6.04 16.99
C GLU A 74 -1.49 -5.11 18.00
N PRO A 75 -0.69 -5.68 18.94
CA PRO A 75 -0.09 -4.94 20.04
C PRO A 75 0.83 -3.78 19.62
N ASP A 76 1.49 -3.89 18.47
CA ASP A 76 2.41 -2.87 17.94
C ASP A 76 1.69 -1.60 17.47
N CYS A 77 0.39 -1.67 17.22
CA CYS A 77 -0.45 -0.53 16.81
C CYS A 77 -0.94 0.33 17.99
N LYS A 78 -0.75 -0.12 19.23
CA LYS A 78 -1.27 0.58 20.42
C LYS A 78 -0.76 2.02 20.57
N ASN A 79 0.50 2.27 20.21
CA ASN A 79 1.12 3.58 20.32
C ASN A 79 0.88 4.49 19.10
N GLY A 80 0.22 3.96 18.10
CA GLY A 80 -0.08 4.63 16.84
C GLY A 80 0.32 3.81 15.64
N TYR A 81 0.03 4.33 14.45
CA TYR A 81 0.28 3.68 13.17
C TYR A 81 0.21 4.67 12.02
N ILE A 82 0.68 4.25 10.86
CA ILE A 82 0.56 4.97 9.59
C ILE A 82 -0.24 4.11 8.63
N LEU A 83 -1.41 4.56 8.20
CA LEU A 83 -2.18 3.92 7.12
C LEU A 83 -1.65 4.42 5.77
N ASP A 84 -1.18 3.49 4.92
CA ASP A 84 -0.76 3.75 3.54
C ASP A 84 -1.70 3.03 2.56
N GLY A 85 -2.34 3.80 1.69
CA GLY A 85 -3.22 3.30 0.65
C GLY A 85 -4.68 3.09 1.08
N MET A 86 -5.10 3.64 2.20
CA MET A 86 -6.49 3.67 2.67
C MET A 86 -6.71 4.90 3.57
N PRO A 87 -7.88 5.58 3.52
CA PRO A 87 -8.99 5.33 2.60
C PRO A 87 -8.67 5.80 1.16
N ARG A 88 -9.36 5.20 0.17
CA ARG A 88 -9.31 5.63 -1.24
C ARG A 88 -10.66 6.11 -1.75
N THR A 89 -11.70 5.89 -0.98
CA THR A 89 -13.08 6.29 -1.28
C THR A 89 -13.74 6.86 -0.04
N ILE A 90 -14.78 7.67 -0.23
CA ILE A 90 -15.57 8.21 0.88
C ILE A 90 -16.18 7.08 1.73
N PRO A 91 -16.79 6.03 1.16
CA PRO A 91 -17.30 4.90 1.94
C PRO A 91 -16.25 4.21 2.81
N GLN A 92 -14.99 4.12 2.35
CA GLN A 92 -13.89 3.59 3.17
C GLN A 92 -13.57 4.50 4.36
N ALA A 93 -13.60 5.83 4.17
CA ALA A 93 -13.38 6.79 5.25
C ALA A 93 -14.49 6.70 6.30
N GLU A 94 -15.75 6.69 5.86
CA GLU A 94 -16.91 6.52 6.73
C GLU A 94 -16.88 5.20 7.52
N ALA A 95 -16.42 4.13 6.88
CA ALA A 95 -16.32 2.84 7.53
C ALA A 95 -15.19 2.78 8.58
N LEU A 96 -14.09 3.50 8.38
CA LEU A 96 -13.05 3.67 9.42
C LEU A 96 -13.62 4.43 10.62
N GLU A 97 -14.37 5.49 10.39
CA GLU A 97 -15.03 6.27 11.44
C GLU A 97 -16.06 5.43 12.21
N GLN A 98 -16.91 4.67 11.51
CA GLN A 98 -17.89 3.77 12.11
C GLN A 98 -17.24 2.64 12.93
N ALA A 99 -16.03 2.20 12.53
CA ALA A 99 -15.25 1.23 13.28
C ALA A 99 -14.56 1.84 14.53
N GLY A 100 -14.76 3.15 14.80
CA GLY A 100 -14.14 3.84 15.92
C GLY A 100 -12.62 4.06 15.77
N ILE A 101 -12.14 4.10 14.53
CA ILE A 101 -10.74 4.34 14.23
C ILE A 101 -10.51 5.85 14.14
N ASP A 102 -10.06 6.45 15.24
CA ASP A 102 -9.67 7.85 15.27
C ASP A 102 -8.35 8.06 14.52
N ILE A 103 -8.26 9.15 13.77
CA ILE A 103 -7.06 9.56 13.04
C ILE A 103 -6.64 10.95 13.51
N ASP A 104 -5.38 11.08 13.92
CA ASP A 104 -4.84 12.35 14.39
C ASP A 104 -4.53 13.31 13.24
N CYS A 105 -4.06 12.79 12.11
CA CYS A 105 -3.67 13.61 10.96
C CYS A 105 -3.73 12.82 9.65
N ALA A 106 -4.20 13.47 8.58
CA ALA A 106 -4.11 13.01 7.21
C ALA A 106 -3.14 13.90 6.42
N LEU A 107 -2.10 13.28 5.84
CA LEU A 107 -1.07 13.97 5.04
C LEU A 107 -1.26 13.62 3.57
N SER A 108 -1.51 14.62 2.73
CA SER A 108 -1.55 14.46 1.27
C SER A 108 -0.17 14.77 0.67
N ILE A 109 0.35 13.83 -0.12
CA ILE A 109 1.59 14.00 -0.87
C ILE A 109 1.21 14.27 -2.32
N GLU A 110 1.41 15.52 -2.72
CA GLU A 110 1.08 15.98 -4.06
C GLU A 110 2.34 16.22 -4.88
N ILE A 111 2.37 15.69 -6.09
CA ILE A 111 3.44 15.87 -7.06
C ILE A 111 2.83 16.04 -8.46
N ALA A 112 3.57 16.67 -9.36
CA ALA A 112 3.14 16.86 -10.74
C ALA A 112 2.91 15.54 -11.47
N ASP A 113 1.90 15.50 -12.35
CA ASP A 113 1.51 14.29 -13.09
C ASP A 113 2.65 13.73 -13.95
N GLU A 114 3.45 14.59 -14.56
CA GLU A 114 4.62 14.20 -15.34
C GLU A 114 5.61 13.39 -14.51
N THR A 115 5.84 13.82 -13.26
CA THR A 115 6.71 13.12 -12.31
C THR A 115 6.10 11.75 -11.91
N ILE A 116 4.77 11.67 -11.78
CA ILE A 116 4.08 10.40 -11.51
C ILE A 116 4.31 9.42 -12.67
N ILE A 117 4.10 9.88 -13.90
CA ILE A 117 4.27 9.06 -15.11
C ILE A 117 5.71 8.53 -15.19
N GLU A 118 6.70 9.40 -15.00
CA GLU A 118 8.13 9.03 -15.01
C GLU A 118 8.42 7.97 -13.94
N ARG A 119 7.99 8.20 -12.70
CA ARG A 119 8.22 7.27 -11.60
C ARG A 119 7.52 5.93 -11.80
N MET A 120 6.31 5.94 -12.30
CA MET A 120 5.54 4.71 -12.51
C MET A 120 6.08 3.87 -13.66
N SER A 121 6.53 4.47 -14.76
CA SER A 121 7.11 3.75 -15.90
C SER A 121 8.42 3.03 -15.52
N GLY A 122 9.22 3.63 -14.65
CA GLY A 122 10.49 3.07 -14.16
C GLY A 122 10.35 2.15 -12.95
N ARG A 123 9.17 2.07 -12.31
CA ARG A 123 8.98 1.30 -11.08
C ARG A 123 9.02 -0.20 -11.33
N ARG A 124 9.74 -0.91 -10.47
CA ARG A 124 9.80 -2.38 -10.41
C ARG A 124 9.45 -2.84 -9.00
N THR A 125 8.73 -3.95 -8.91
CA THR A 125 8.35 -4.55 -7.61
C THR A 125 8.75 -6.01 -7.60
N CYS A 126 9.35 -6.45 -6.49
CA CYS A 126 9.70 -7.84 -6.29
C CYS A 126 8.43 -8.68 -6.06
N LYS A 127 8.32 -9.80 -6.77
CA LYS A 127 7.20 -10.74 -6.66
C LYS A 127 7.13 -11.40 -5.27
N ASP A 128 8.30 -11.61 -4.64
CA ASP A 128 8.40 -12.41 -3.41
C ASP A 128 8.27 -11.56 -2.13
N CYS A 129 9.02 -10.45 -2.04
CA CYS A 129 9.07 -9.61 -0.84
C CYS A 129 8.38 -8.25 -1.00
N SER A 130 7.83 -7.94 -2.17
CA SER A 130 7.16 -6.67 -2.48
C SER A 130 8.06 -5.41 -2.39
N GLN A 131 9.39 -5.59 -2.25
CA GLN A 131 10.34 -4.47 -2.27
C GLN A 131 10.30 -3.75 -3.62
N THR A 132 10.35 -2.42 -3.56
CA THR A 132 10.26 -1.56 -4.74
C THR A 132 11.62 -1.02 -5.15
N PHE A 133 11.84 -1.00 -6.46
CA PHE A 133 13.01 -0.42 -7.13
C PHE A 133 12.56 0.54 -8.23
N HIS A 134 13.50 1.31 -8.73
CA HIS A 134 13.26 2.16 -9.89
C HIS A 134 14.48 2.06 -10.82
N ILE A 135 14.24 1.86 -12.12
CA ILE A 135 15.31 1.58 -13.10
C ILE A 135 16.36 2.69 -13.20
N VAL A 136 16.04 3.93 -12.83
CA VAL A 136 16.94 5.09 -12.85
C VAL A 136 17.30 5.56 -11.46
N SER A 137 16.32 5.90 -10.60
CA SER A 137 16.56 6.57 -9.32
C SER A 137 16.98 5.63 -8.18
N ASN A 138 16.63 4.34 -8.27
CA ASN A 138 17.00 3.30 -7.30
C ASN A 138 17.11 1.95 -8.00
N PRO A 139 18.10 1.75 -8.88
CA PRO A 139 18.24 0.51 -9.63
C PRO A 139 18.69 -0.63 -8.73
N PRO A 140 18.23 -1.86 -9.00
CA PRO A 140 18.76 -3.03 -8.33
C PRO A 140 20.22 -3.27 -8.73
N LYS A 141 21.01 -3.91 -7.87
CA LYS A 141 22.42 -4.26 -8.15
C LYS A 141 22.55 -5.20 -9.35
N VAL A 142 21.58 -6.10 -9.51
CA VAL A 142 21.50 -7.01 -10.65
C VAL A 142 20.16 -6.76 -11.34
N GLU A 143 20.19 -6.45 -12.63
CA GLU A 143 18.99 -6.18 -13.41
C GLU A 143 17.98 -7.33 -13.29
N GLY A 144 16.71 -6.99 -13.01
CA GLY A 144 15.62 -7.94 -12.87
C GLY A 144 15.59 -8.74 -11.58
N LYS A 145 16.56 -8.54 -10.65
CA LYS A 145 16.63 -9.26 -9.37
C LYS A 145 16.54 -8.33 -8.17
N CYS A 146 15.85 -8.79 -7.14
CA CYS A 146 15.69 -8.08 -5.88
C CYS A 146 16.97 -8.19 -5.04
N ASP A 147 17.51 -7.06 -4.58
CA ASP A 147 18.72 -7.02 -3.72
C ASP A 147 18.51 -7.63 -2.34
N PHE A 148 17.27 -7.76 -1.88
CA PHE A 148 16.92 -8.23 -0.53
C PHE A 148 16.64 -9.73 -0.47
N CYS A 149 15.96 -10.31 -1.48
CA CYS A 149 15.58 -11.72 -1.45
C CYS A 149 15.98 -12.50 -2.71
N GLY A 150 16.60 -11.85 -3.70
CA GLY A 150 16.98 -12.48 -4.97
C GLY A 150 15.81 -12.75 -5.93
N GLY A 151 14.58 -12.48 -5.52
CA GLY A 151 13.37 -12.71 -6.30
C GLY A 151 13.29 -11.85 -7.57
N GLU A 152 12.42 -12.23 -8.50
CA GLU A 152 12.24 -11.54 -9.77
C GLU A 152 11.54 -10.20 -9.59
N LEU A 153 12.05 -9.18 -10.29
CA LEU A 153 11.46 -7.85 -10.36
C LEU A 153 10.54 -7.73 -11.58
N THR A 154 9.33 -7.24 -11.36
CA THR A 154 8.35 -7.02 -12.44
C THR A 154 7.82 -5.60 -12.42
N LEU A 155 7.34 -5.14 -13.57
CA LEU A 155 6.52 -3.93 -13.64
C LEU A 155 5.28 -4.16 -12.79
N SER A 156 5.01 -3.27 -11.84
CA SER A 156 3.83 -3.41 -10.99
C SER A 156 2.57 -3.06 -11.79
N LEU A 157 1.89 -4.06 -12.32
CA LEU A 157 0.65 -3.90 -13.10
C LEU A 157 -0.58 -3.59 -12.21
N ILE A 158 -0.47 -3.78 -10.89
CA ILE A 158 -1.59 -3.54 -9.95
C ILE A 158 -2.09 -2.10 -9.99
N HIS A 159 -1.24 -1.15 -10.43
CA HIS A 159 -1.62 0.25 -10.54
C HIS A 159 -2.10 0.66 -11.95
N ILE A 160 -1.98 -0.20 -12.96
CA ILE A 160 -2.46 0.09 -14.31
C ILE A 160 -3.96 -0.15 -14.45
N SER A 161 -4.53 -0.98 -13.59
CA SER A 161 -5.97 -1.27 -13.57
C SER A 161 -6.80 -0.33 -12.69
N GLU A 162 -6.16 0.59 -11.96
CA GLU A 162 -6.89 1.67 -11.28
C GLU A 162 -7.09 2.83 -12.29
N PRO A 163 -8.31 3.08 -12.76
CA PRO A 163 -8.57 4.32 -13.48
C PRO A 163 -8.23 5.47 -12.52
N THR A 164 -7.39 6.38 -12.98
CA THR A 164 -7.18 7.67 -12.33
C THR A 164 -8.55 8.33 -12.19
N ARG A 165 -9.19 8.18 -11.03
CA ARG A 165 -10.38 8.95 -10.73
C ARG A 165 -9.93 10.39 -10.50
N PRO A 166 -10.47 11.36 -11.22
CA PRO A 166 -10.28 12.75 -10.85
C PRO A 166 -10.84 12.91 -9.44
N TYR A 167 -10.07 13.55 -8.60
CA TYR A 167 -10.47 13.96 -7.25
C TYR A 167 -11.57 15.01 -7.32
#